data_00d1879d0f7574a2a87373ab16c45677
#
_entry.id   00d1879d0f7574a2a87373ab16c45677
#
_cell.length_a   1.000
_cell.length_b   1.000
_cell.length_c   1.000
_cell.angle_alpha   90.00
_cell.angle_beta   90.00
_cell.angle_gamma   90.00
#
_symmetry.space_group_name_H-M   'P 1'
#
loop_
_entity.id
_entity.type
_entity.pdbx_description
1 polymer ?
#
loop_
_entity_poly.entity_id
_entity_poly.type
_entity_poly.pdbx_seq_one_letter_code
_entity_poly.pdbx_strand_id
1 'polypeptide(L)'
;MKPMYLKDVEAFRGVGPRAEAIEGMKAAGVPVPQIMHLFAFKPDRTDHLAAFTQGVMRGPSPLLPGQRELIAALTSKLNQCLF
;
A
#
# COMPACT_ATOMS: atom_id res chain seq x y z
N MET A 1 -15.67 2.87 3.33
CA MET A 1 -14.40 3.60 3.53
C MET A 1 -14.53 5.02 2.97
N LYS A 2 -14.05 6.00 3.71
CA LYS A 2 -14.14 7.39 3.27
C LYS A 2 -13.22 7.64 2.07
N PRO A 3 -13.61 8.51 1.12
CA PRO A 3 -12.72 8.90 0.02
C PRO A 3 -11.43 9.54 0.53
N MET A 4 -10.38 9.45 -0.26
CA MET A 4 -9.09 10.09 0.05
C MET A 4 -9.20 11.61 -0.05
N TYR A 5 -8.35 12.30 0.72
CA TYR A 5 -8.27 13.77 0.66
C TYR A 5 -7.83 14.29 -0.71
N LEU A 6 -6.91 13.59 -1.35
CA LEU A 6 -6.48 13.96 -2.71
C LEU A 6 -7.57 13.55 -3.69
N LYS A 7 -8.10 14.53 -4.40
CA LYS A 7 -9.15 14.29 -5.38
C LYS A 7 -8.63 13.44 -6.53
N ASP A 8 -9.49 12.59 -7.04
CA ASP A 8 -9.27 11.81 -8.25
C ASP A 8 -8.18 10.74 -8.16
N VAL A 9 -7.50 10.59 -7.02
CA VAL A 9 -6.47 9.57 -6.87
C VAL A 9 -7.07 8.16 -7.00
N GLU A 10 -8.20 7.92 -6.38
CA GLU A 10 -8.86 6.61 -6.42
C GLU A 10 -9.47 6.30 -7.80
N ALA A 11 -9.81 7.33 -8.56
CA ALA A 11 -10.35 7.18 -9.91
C ALA A 11 -9.25 7.25 -10.97
N PHE A 12 -8.05 7.65 -10.61
CA PHE A 12 -6.95 7.80 -11.55
C PHE A 12 -6.53 6.45 -12.10
N ARG A 13 -6.51 6.34 -13.41
CA ARG A 13 -6.05 5.16 -14.10
C ARG A 13 -4.64 5.40 -14.63
N GLY A 14 -3.65 5.00 -13.84
CA GLY A 14 -2.26 5.10 -14.24
C GLY A 14 -1.85 4.01 -15.21
N VAL A 15 -0.55 3.96 -15.50
CA VAL A 15 0.09 2.93 -16.30
C VAL A 15 1.13 2.23 -15.44
N GLY A 16 1.46 0.99 -15.80
CA GLY A 16 2.48 0.21 -15.13
C GLY A 16 1.95 -0.87 -14.20
N PRO A 17 2.86 -1.62 -13.53
CA PRO A 17 2.48 -2.81 -12.75
C PRO A 17 1.48 -2.53 -11.62
N ARG A 18 1.58 -1.38 -10.97
CA ARG A 18 0.69 -1.06 -9.86
C ARG A 18 -0.73 -0.78 -10.33
N ALA A 19 -0.87 -0.08 -11.46
CA ALA A 19 -2.17 0.16 -12.07
C ALA A 19 -2.81 -1.14 -12.53
N GLU A 20 -2.03 -2.04 -13.11
CA GLU A 20 -2.48 -3.36 -13.54
C GLU A 20 -2.94 -4.20 -12.35
N ALA A 21 -2.23 -4.15 -11.22
CA ALA A 21 -2.61 -4.86 -10.01
C ALA A 21 -3.95 -4.36 -9.48
N ILE A 22 -4.18 -3.05 -9.47
CA ILE A 22 -5.46 -2.46 -9.05
C ILE A 22 -6.59 -2.93 -9.96
N GLU A 23 -6.39 -2.90 -11.27
CA GLU A 23 -7.40 -3.37 -12.23
C GLU A 23 -7.73 -4.86 -12.01
N GLY A 24 -6.71 -5.68 -11.74
CA GLY A 24 -6.92 -7.09 -11.43
C GLY A 24 -7.74 -7.29 -10.17
N MET A 25 -7.49 -6.52 -9.12
CA MET A 25 -8.27 -6.59 -7.87
C MET A 25 -9.72 -6.16 -8.10
N LYS A 26 -9.95 -5.08 -8.83
CA LYS A 26 -11.31 -4.64 -9.18
C LYS A 26 -12.06 -5.69 -9.98
N ALA A 27 -11.40 -6.28 -10.96
CA ALA A 27 -12.01 -7.34 -11.79
C ALA A 27 -12.37 -8.57 -10.96
N ALA A 28 -11.60 -8.89 -9.93
CA ALA A 28 -11.85 -10.00 -9.02
C ALA A 28 -12.87 -9.68 -7.92
N GLY A 29 -13.35 -8.43 -7.85
CA GLY A 29 -14.29 -8.01 -6.80
C GLY A 29 -13.62 -7.84 -5.43
N VAL A 30 -12.32 -7.74 -5.38
CA VAL A 30 -11.56 -7.59 -4.12
C VAL A 30 -11.43 -6.09 -3.79
N PRO A 31 -11.65 -5.70 -2.52
CA PRO A 31 -11.44 -4.31 -2.12
C PRO A 31 -9.98 -3.88 -2.34
N VAL A 32 -9.79 -2.69 -2.88
CA VAL A 32 -8.46 -2.13 -3.12
C VAL A 32 -8.08 -1.22 -1.95
N PRO A 33 -7.01 -1.52 -1.20
CA PRO A 33 -6.53 -0.59 -0.16
C PRO A 33 -6.18 0.77 -0.77
N GLN A 34 -6.57 1.85 -0.09
CA GLN A 34 -6.37 3.21 -0.60
C GLN A 34 -4.89 3.53 -0.85
N ILE A 35 -3.98 2.96 -0.06
CA ILE A 35 -2.54 3.16 -0.25
C ILE A 35 -2.06 2.66 -1.62
N MET A 36 -2.70 1.64 -2.18
CA MET A 36 -2.35 1.16 -3.52
C MET A 36 -2.66 2.19 -4.59
N HIS A 37 -3.77 2.90 -4.46
CA HIS A 37 -4.10 4.01 -5.36
C HIS A 37 -3.05 5.12 -5.29
N LEU A 38 -2.61 5.45 -4.09
CA LEU A 38 -1.58 6.47 -3.89
C LEU A 38 -0.26 6.06 -4.57
N PHE A 39 0.14 4.81 -4.41
CA PHE A 39 1.36 4.30 -5.02
C PHE A 39 1.29 4.24 -6.55
N ALA A 40 0.12 3.97 -7.11
CA ALA A 40 -0.09 3.93 -8.55
C ALA A 40 -0.17 5.34 -9.17
N PHE A 41 -0.51 6.35 -8.37
CA PHE A 41 -0.73 7.71 -8.86
C PHE A 41 0.55 8.37 -9.39
N LYS A 42 1.65 8.24 -8.64
CA LYS A 42 2.96 8.78 -9.05
C LYS A 42 4.07 7.77 -8.73
N PRO A 43 4.16 6.68 -9.52
CA PRO A 43 5.07 5.59 -9.20
C PRO A 43 6.55 5.98 -9.23
N ASP A 44 6.93 7.00 -10.00
CA ASP A 44 8.29 7.52 -10.02
C ASP A 44 8.77 7.98 -8.63
N ARG A 45 7.85 8.42 -7.78
CA ARG A 45 8.14 8.86 -6.41
C ARG A 45 7.90 7.74 -5.40
N THR A 46 6.77 7.08 -5.51
CA THR A 46 6.36 6.07 -4.53
C THR A 46 7.15 4.78 -4.63
N ASP A 47 7.81 4.50 -5.75
CA ASP A 47 8.70 3.35 -5.86
C ASP A 47 9.89 3.48 -4.90
N HIS A 48 10.39 4.69 -4.65
CA HIS A 48 11.43 4.91 -3.65
C HIS A 48 10.91 4.63 -2.24
N LEU A 49 9.69 5.04 -1.94
CA LEU A 49 9.05 4.75 -0.66
C LEU A 49 8.82 3.25 -0.49
N ALA A 50 8.41 2.56 -1.52
CA ALA A 50 8.23 1.11 -1.50
C ALA A 50 9.56 0.39 -1.21
N ALA A 51 10.66 0.83 -1.83
CA ALA A 51 11.98 0.27 -1.58
C ALA A 51 12.43 0.50 -0.14
N PHE A 52 12.20 1.70 0.39
CA PHE A 52 12.48 2.01 1.79
C PHE A 52 11.67 1.09 2.73
N THR A 53 10.38 0.95 2.47
CA THR A 53 9.50 0.10 3.27
C THR A 53 9.96 -1.37 3.25
N GLN A 54 10.35 -1.86 2.08
CA GLN A 54 10.87 -3.22 1.95
C GLN A 54 12.13 -3.41 2.80
N GLY A 55 13.03 -2.43 2.80
CA GLY A 55 14.23 -2.48 3.64
C GLY A 55 13.90 -2.50 5.13
N VAL A 56 12.97 -1.65 5.56
CA VAL A 56 12.54 -1.58 6.96
C VAL A 56 11.87 -2.88 7.40
N MET A 57 10.98 -3.42 6.58
CA MET A 57 10.17 -4.57 6.97
C MET A 57 10.90 -5.90 6.79
N ARG A 58 11.79 -6.02 5.82
CA ARG A 58 12.39 -7.30 5.44
C ARG A 58 13.90 -7.28 5.30
N GLY A 59 14.55 -6.12 5.42
CA GLY A 59 16.00 -6.02 5.38
C GLY A 59 16.66 -6.58 6.63
N PRO A 60 18.00 -6.66 6.66
CA PRO A 60 18.74 -7.11 7.85
C PRO A 60 18.40 -6.25 9.06
N SER A 61 18.11 -6.88 10.20
CA SER A 61 17.70 -6.19 11.42
C SER A 61 17.82 -7.13 12.62
N PRO A 62 18.06 -6.59 13.83
CA PRO A 62 17.95 -7.39 15.06
C PRO A 62 16.53 -7.94 15.28
N LEU A 63 15.49 -7.29 14.71
CA LEU A 63 14.13 -7.77 14.79
C LEU A 63 13.85 -8.76 13.65
N LEU A 64 13.25 -9.90 14.00
CA LEU A 64 12.85 -10.89 13.01
C LEU A 64 11.70 -10.35 12.16
N PRO A 65 11.56 -10.81 10.89
CA PRO A 65 10.46 -10.35 10.03
C PRO A 65 9.08 -10.52 10.67
N GLY A 66 8.82 -11.62 11.36
CA GLY A 66 7.55 -11.84 12.04
C GLY A 66 7.28 -10.83 13.14
N GLN A 67 8.31 -10.41 13.87
CA GLN A 67 8.18 -9.38 14.90
C GLN A 67 7.83 -8.03 14.29
N ARG A 68 8.45 -7.68 13.18
CA ARG A 68 8.16 -6.43 12.45
C ARG A 68 6.74 -6.43 11.90
N GLU A 69 6.29 -7.55 11.35
CA GLU A 69 4.90 -7.70 10.87
C GLU A 69 3.90 -7.58 12.03
N LEU A 70 4.22 -8.15 13.18
CA LEU A 70 3.35 -8.06 14.36
C LEU A 70 3.22 -6.61 14.84
N ILE A 71 4.31 -5.85 14.87
CA ILE A 71 4.29 -4.44 15.23
C ILE A 71 3.41 -3.66 14.25
N ALA A 72 3.57 -3.92 12.95
CA ALA A 72 2.77 -3.25 11.93
C ALA A 72 1.28 -3.61 12.05
N ALA A 73 0.96 -4.88 12.28
CA ALA A 73 -0.41 -5.34 12.43
C ALA A 73 -1.08 -4.71 13.66
N LEU A 74 -0.39 -4.65 14.78
CA LEU A 74 -0.90 -4.01 16.01
C LEU A 74 -1.12 -2.52 15.79
N THR A 75 -0.16 -1.85 15.15
CA THR A 75 -0.28 -0.42 14.83
C THR A 75 -1.51 -0.15 13.97
N SER A 76 -1.71 -0.97 12.94
CA SER A 76 -2.89 -0.86 12.08
C SER A 76 -4.19 -1.06 12.86
N LYS A 77 -4.23 -2.05 13.74
CA LYS A 77 -5.41 -2.34 14.56
C LYS A 77 -5.73 -1.19 15.49
N LEU A 78 -4.74 -0.62 16.17
CA LEU A 78 -4.92 0.51 17.07
C LEU A 78 -5.39 1.77 16.34
N ASN A 79 -5.07 1.90 15.06
CA ASN A 79 -5.53 3.00 14.22
C ASN A 79 -6.81 2.67 13.45
N GLN A 80 -7.46 1.56 13.77
CA GLN A 80 -8.71 1.12 13.12
C GLN A 80 -8.57 0.99 11.61
N CYS A 81 -7.40 0.56 11.14
CA CYS A 81 -7.14 0.35 9.74
C CYS A 81 -7.78 -0.98 9.30
N LEU A 82 -8.55 -0.94 8.21
CA LEU A 82 -9.24 -2.12 7.66
C LEU A 82 -8.25 -3.14 7.09
N PHE A 83 -7.16 -2.66 6.54
CA PHE A 83 -6.13 -3.48 5.92
C PHE A 83 -4.87 -3.51 6.77
#